data_022b0a0e3086ed9783de30e55765ed13
#
_entry.id   022b0a0e3086ed9783de30e55765ed13
#
_cell.length_a   1.000
_cell.length_b   1.000
_cell.length_c   1.000
_cell.angle_alpha   90.00
_cell.angle_beta   90.00
_cell.angle_gamma   90.00
#
_symmetry.space_group_name_H-M   'P 1'
#
loop_
_entity.id
_entity.type
_entity.pdbx_description
1 polymer ?
#
loop_
_entity_poly.entity_id
_entity_poly.type
_entity_poly.pdbx_seq_one_letter_code
_entity_poly.pdbx_strand_id
1 'polypeptide(L)'
;MAKAFRFRLDRVLELRRLYEEMKKKELAQVRVELTRKQNAILQELIKLDQGKGVSRDLRKSKVDMTLLRMQEQYLNQLMRGVQRMHQGLQENVLAEKQKLAELAEASKKVKVLERLREKKKAEYRLELNREEQKFLDEVSQNMIRMRGGKKESII
;
A
#
# COMPACT_ATOMS: atom_id res chain seq x y z
N MET A 1 15.02 -38.47 -7.68
CA MET A 1 13.86 -37.60 -7.30
C MET A 1 14.36 -36.20 -7.13
N ALA A 2 13.88 -35.25 -7.94
CA ALA A 2 14.23 -33.84 -7.82
C ALA A 2 13.71 -33.30 -6.50
N LYS A 3 14.57 -32.68 -5.68
CA LYS A 3 14.19 -32.04 -4.43
C LYS A 3 13.28 -30.81 -4.76
N ALA A 4 12.16 -30.68 -4.09
CA ALA A 4 11.28 -29.53 -4.28
C ALA A 4 12.02 -28.21 -3.94
N PHE A 5 11.79 -27.16 -4.73
CA PHE A 5 12.36 -25.83 -4.47
C PHE A 5 11.93 -25.32 -3.09
N ARG A 6 12.90 -24.98 -2.25
CA ARG A 6 12.68 -24.35 -0.94
C ARG A 6 13.46 -23.04 -0.89
N PHE A 7 12.74 -21.97 -0.72
CA PHE A 7 13.37 -20.66 -0.49
C PHE A 7 13.67 -20.48 1.01
N ARG A 8 14.95 -20.34 1.37
CA ARG A 8 15.38 -20.24 2.79
C ARG A 8 14.76 -19.06 3.54
N LEU A 9 14.36 -18.01 2.81
CA LEU A 9 13.81 -16.76 3.39
C LEU A 9 12.29 -16.67 3.28
N ASP A 10 11.57 -17.77 2.99
CA ASP A 10 10.10 -17.75 2.89
C ASP A 10 9.46 -17.20 4.17
N ARG A 11 9.91 -17.62 5.34
CA ARG A 11 9.40 -17.11 6.62
C ARG A 11 9.65 -15.61 6.81
N VAL A 12 10.82 -15.14 6.36
CA VAL A 12 11.14 -13.70 6.42
C VAL A 12 10.25 -12.91 5.46
N LEU A 13 9.98 -13.46 4.27
CA LEU A 13 9.08 -12.86 3.30
C LEU A 13 7.64 -12.75 3.85
N GLU A 14 7.14 -13.81 4.50
CA GLU A 14 5.84 -13.81 5.15
C GLU A 14 5.74 -12.73 6.24
N LEU A 15 6.73 -12.65 7.11
CA LEU A 15 6.78 -11.61 8.15
C LEU A 15 6.82 -10.19 7.55
N ARG A 16 7.57 -9.98 6.45
CA ARG A 16 7.61 -8.69 5.78
C ARG A 16 6.28 -8.33 5.12
N ARG A 17 5.57 -9.31 4.55
CA ARG A 17 4.22 -9.12 4.01
C ARG A 17 3.22 -8.75 5.10
N LEU A 18 3.24 -9.44 6.24
CA LEU A 18 2.39 -9.09 7.39
C LEU A 18 2.66 -7.66 7.87
N TYR A 19 3.93 -7.27 7.95
CA TYR A 19 4.31 -5.92 8.32
C TYR A 19 3.82 -4.87 7.29
N GLU A 20 3.92 -5.15 6.01
CA GLU A 20 3.37 -4.30 4.95
C GLU A 20 1.86 -4.15 5.07
N GLU A 21 1.13 -5.24 5.35
CA GLU A 21 -0.31 -5.19 5.58
C GLU A 21 -0.70 -4.37 6.81
N MET A 22 0.06 -4.49 7.89
CA MET A 22 -0.13 -3.62 9.06
C MET A 22 0.00 -2.15 8.68
N LYS A 23 1.04 -1.79 7.92
CA LYS A 23 1.23 -0.40 7.46
C LYS A 23 0.14 0.08 6.52
N LYS A 24 -0.41 -0.80 5.68
CA LYS A 24 -1.59 -0.49 4.85
C LYS A 24 -2.81 -0.17 5.71
N LYS A 25 -3.04 -0.94 6.78
CA LYS A 25 -4.16 -0.70 7.71
C LYS A 25 -3.98 0.62 8.47
N GLU A 26 -2.78 0.91 8.99
CA GLU A 26 -2.48 2.18 9.66
C GLU A 26 -2.75 3.38 8.74
N LEU A 27 -2.29 3.31 7.49
CA LEU A 27 -2.53 4.35 6.48
C LEU A 27 -4.03 4.51 6.19
N ALA A 28 -4.76 3.40 6.06
CA ALA A 28 -6.21 3.43 5.82
C ALA A 28 -6.95 4.11 6.98
N GLN A 29 -6.58 3.86 8.22
CA GLN A 29 -7.17 4.51 9.40
C GLN A 29 -6.93 6.02 9.36
N VAL A 30 -5.70 6.46 9.11
CA VAL A 30 -5.37 7.89 9.00
C VAL A 30 -6.18 8.56 7.88
N ARG A 31 -6.37 7.90 6.75
CA ARG A 31 -7.18 8.41 5.64
C ARG A 31 -8.66 8.54 5.98
N VAL A 32 -9.22 7.59 6.72
CA VAL A 32 -10.61 7.66 7.19
C VAL A 32 -10.78 8.86 8.13
N GLU A 33 -9.87 9.07 9.07
CA GLU A 33 -9.90 10.22 9.96
C GLU A 33 -9.75 11.55 9.20
N LEU A 34 -8.85 11.58 8.22
CA LEU A 34 -8.65 12.76 7.37
C LEU A 34 -9.91 13.12 6.61
N THR A 35 -10.56 12.13 5.98
CA THR A 35 -11.84 12.32 5.27
C THR A 35 -12.93 12.80 6.22
N ARG A 36 -13.01 12.24 7.42
CA ARG A 36 -13.97 12.67 8.45
C ARG A 36 -13.77 14.13 8.83
N LYS A 37 -12.52 14.55 9.07
CA LYS A 37 -12.19 15.94 9.40
C LYS A 37 -12.50 16.89 8.24
N GLN A 38 -12.18 16.50 7.00
CA GLN A 38 -12.52 17.27 5.81
C GLN A 38 -14.03 17.49 5.68
N ASN A 39 -14.82 16.43 5.86
CA ASN A 39 -16.28 16.53 5.82
C ASN A 39 -16.83 17.42 6.94
N ALA A 40 -16.28 17.34 8.15
CA ALA A 40 -16.66 18.20 9.24
C ALA A 40 -16.38 19.69 8.93
N ILE A 41 -15.23 20.00 8.34
CA ILE A 41 -14.89 21.36 7.90
C ILE A 41 -15.88 21.85 6.85
N LEU A 42 -16.21 21.01 5.85
CA LEU A 42 -17.19 21.36 4.82
C LEU A 42 -18.56 21.68 5.42
N GLN A 43 -19.03 20.93 6.40
CA GLN A 43 -20.28 21.19 7.09
C GLN A 43 -20.26 22.54 7.83
N GLU A 44 -19.16 22.84 8.52
CA GLU A 44 -19.02 24.15 9.21
C GLU A 44 -18.93 25.32 8.23
N LEU A 45 -18.29 25.14 7.08
CA LEU A 45 -18.25 26.14 6.01
C LEU A 45 -19.64 26.40 5.41
N ILE A 46 -20.46 25.36 5.25
CA ILE A 46 -21.85 25.52 4.80
C ILE A 46 -22.67 26.33 5.82
N LYS A 47 -22.55 26.00 7.12
CA LYS A 47 -23.21 26.78 8.20
C LYS A 47 -22.74 28.23 8.18
N LEU A 48 -21.46 28.47 7.97
CA LEU A 48 -20.89 29.82 7.91
C LEU A 48 -21.44 30.62 6.73
N ASP A 49 -21.60 29.99 5.57
CA ASP A 49 -22.18 30.63 4.38
C ASP A 49 -23.66 30.95 4.58
N GLN A 50 -24.44 30.00 5.13
CA GLN A 50 -25.82 30.19 5.50
C GLN A 50 -25.96 31.34 6.53
N GLY A 51 -25.12 31.35 7.55
CA GLY A 51 -25.12 32.40 8.57
C GLY A 51 -24.77 33.79 8.02
N LYS A 52 -23.86 33.87 7.03
CA LYS A 52 -23.56 35.11 6.31
C LYS A 52 -24.78 35.60 5.50
N GLY A 53 -25.54 34.67 4.90
CA GLY A 53 -26.80 34.97 4.23
C GLY A 53 -27.78 35.62 5.19
N VAL A 54 -28.04 35.02 6.35
CA VAL A 54 -28.92 35.54 7.40
C VAL A 54 -28.44 36.90 7.87
N SER A 55 -27.17 37.12 8.15
CA SER A 55 -26.61 38.39 8.55
C SER A 55 -26.82 39.48 7.49
N ARG A 56 -26.74 39.14 6.22
CA ARG A 56 -26.97 40.05 5.09
C ARG A 56 -28.44 40.52 5.02
N ASP A 57 -29.37 39.56 5.24
CA ASP A 57 -30.80 39.84 5.21
C ASP A 57 -31.24 40.68 6.46
N LEU A 58 -30.66 40.38 7.63
CA LEU A 58 -30.88 41.20 8.84
C LEU A 58 -30.43 42.63 8.65
N ARG A 59 -29.35 42.88 7.93
CA ARG A 59 -28.88 44.27 7.66
C ARG A 59 -29.79 45.03 6.70
N LYS A 60 -30.57 44.35 5.87
CA LYS A 60 -31.53 44.98 4.95
C LYS A 60 -32.87 45.33 5.62
N SER A 61 -33.23 44.63 6.69
CA SER A 61 -34.45 44.85 7.45
C SER A 61 -34.19 45.79 8.63
N LYS A 62 -35.25 46.50 9.10
CA LYS A 62 -35.18 47.32 10.34
C LYS A 62 -35.14 46.38 11.56
N VAL A 63 -34.03 45.73 11.81
CA VAL A 63 -33.87 44.75 12.90
C VAL A 63 -33.10 45.38 14.06
N ASP A 64 -33.36 44.87 15.26
CA ASP A 64 -32.64 45.22 16.48
C ASP A 64 -31.14 44.97 16.35
N MET A 65 -30.34 45.98 16.68
CA MET A 65 -28.88 45.92 16.66
C MET A 65 -28.34 44.84 17.59
N THR A 66 -29.08 44.44 18.60
CA THR A 66 -28.71 43.37 19.52
C THR A 66 -28.67 42.01 18.79
N LEU A 67 -29.68 41.72 17.98
CA LEU A 67 -29.77 40.51 17.19
C LEU A 67 -28.65 40.42 16.15
N LEU A 68 -28.33 41.54 15.50
CA LEU A 68 -27.22 41.62 14.56
C LEU A 68 -25.87 41.32 15.23
N ARG A 69 -25.62 41.87 16.42
CA ARG A 69 -24.40 41.58 17.20
C ARG A 69 -24.30 40.11 17.60
N MET A 70 -25.39 39.50 18.05
CA MET A 70 -25.41 38.07 18.37
C MET A 70 -25.06 37.21 17.16
N GLN A 71 -25.63 37.55 16.00
CA GLN A 71 -25.32 36.83 14.74
C GLN A 71 -23.85 36.99 14.33
N GLU A 72 -23.29 38.18 14.46
CA GLU A 72 -21.87 38.42 14.17
C GLU A 72 -20.94 37.68 15.13
N GLN A 73 -21.28 37.62 16.42
CA GLN A 73 -20.53 36.81 17.39
C GLN A 73 -20.56 35.32 17.05
N TYR A 74 -21.72 34.80 16.66
CA TYR A 74 -21.87 33.42 16.21
C TYR A 74 -21.00 33.12 14.98
N LEU A 75 -21.02 34.00 13.97
CA LEU A 75 -20.16 33.84 12.77
C LEU A 75 -18.67 33.86 13.12
N ASN A 76 -18.26 34.75 14.04
CA ASN A 76 -16.87 34.80 14.49
C ASN A 76 -16.46 33.53 15.24
N GLN A 77 -17.34 32.92 16.03
CA GLN A 77 -17.08 31.63 16.69
C GLN A 77 -16.94 30.50 15.66
N LEU A 78 -17.81 30.44 14.65
CA LEU A 78 -17.71 29.47 13.56
C LEU A 78 -16.38 29.61 12.80
N MET A 79 -16.00 30.84 12.44
CA MET A 79 -14.73 31.12 11.75
C MET A 79 -13.52 30.62 12.55
N ARG A 80 -13.49 30.94 13.87
CA ARG A 80 -12.43 30.44 14.75
C ARG A 80 -12.44 28.90 14.87
N GLY A 81 -13.62 28.30 14.86
CA GLY A 81 -13.80 26.84 14.83
C GLY A 81 -13.20 26.21 13.58
N VAL A 82 -13.55 26.74 12.40
CA VAL A 82 -13.01 26.29 11.10
C VAL A 82 -11.49 26.43 11.06
N GLN A 83 -10.96 27.55 11.55
CA GLN A 83 -9.51 27.78 11.57
C GLN A 83 -8.77 26.73 12.43
N ARG A 84 -9.30 26.41 13.63
CA ARG A 84 -8.75 25.34 14.48
C ARG A 84 -8.83 23.97 13.83
N MET A 85 -9.96 23.67 13.18
CA MET A 85 -10.12 22.41 12.43
C MET A 85 -9.12 22.31 11.28
N HIS A 86 -8.84 23.39 10.59
CA HIS A 86 -7.85 23.45 9.51
C HIS A 86 -6.44 23.17 10.02
N GLN A 87 -6.05 23.70 11.16
CA GLN A 87 -4.75 23.41 11.79
C GLN A 87 -4.64 21.92 12.11
N GLY A 88 -5.65 21.34 12.77
CA GLY A 88 -5.67 19.90 13.04
C GLY A 88 -5.73 19.00 11.79
N LEU A 89 -6.26 19.51 10.66
CA LEU A 89 -6.22 18.82 9.38
C LEU A 89 -4.80 18.76 8.82
N GLN A 90 -4.02 19.84 8.91
CA GLN A 90 -2.63 19.90 8.45
C GLN A 90 -1.75 18.88 9.18
N GLU A 91 -1.95 18.69 10.48
CA GLU A 91 -1.25 17.66 11.26
C GLU A 91 -1.55 16.26 10.73
N ASN A 92 -2.81 15.97 10.42
CA ASN A 92 -3.21 14.68 9.86
C ASN A 92 -2.65 14.46 8.44
N VAL A 93 -2.55 15.50 7.62
CA VAL A 93 -1.90 15.41 6.29
C VAL A 93 -0.41 15.07 6.42
N LEU A 94 0.28 15.63 7.40
CA LEU A 94 1.66 15.28 7.69
C LEU A 94 1.78 13.83 8.17
N ALA A 95 0.89 13.39 9.05
CA ALA A 95 0.84 12.01 9.50
C ALA A 95 0.58 11.02 8.34
N GLU A 96 -0.33 11.36 7.40
CA GLU A 96 -0.55 10.55 6.19
C GLU A 96 0.71 10.42 5.36
N LYS A 97 1.44 11.52 5.11
CA LYS A 97 2.70 11.50 4.36
C LYS A 97 3.75 10.61 5.02
N GLN A 98 3.86 10.65 6.35
CA GLN A 98 4.78 9.78 7.10
C GLN A 98 4.39 8.31 6.96
N LYS A 99 3.10 7.98 7.14
CA LYS A 99 2.60 6.60 6.97
C LYS A 99 2.77 6.09 5.55
N LEU A 100 2.61 6.94 4.55
CA LEU A 100 2.86 6.59 3.15
C LEU A 100 4.35 6.27 2.91
N ALA A 101 5.26 7.04 3.49
CA ALA A 101 6.69 6.77 3.40
C ALA A 101 7.07 5.44 4.09
N GLU A 102 6.52 5.18 5.29
CA GLU A 102 6.72 3.90 6.00
C GLU A 102 6.23 2.71 5.18
N LEU A 103 5.05 2.83 4.56
CA LEU A 103 4.50 1.80 3.68
C LEU A 103 5.38 1.58 2.44
N ALA A 104 5.86 2.65 1.81
CA ALA A 104 6.75 2.56 0.66
C ALA A 104 8.04 1.80 0.99
N GLU A 105 8.64 2.06 2.15
CA GLU A 105 9.82 1.33 2.63
C GLU A 105 9.52 -0.15 2.93
N ALA A 106 8.36 -0.45 3.55
CA ALA A 106 7.94 -1.82 3.80
C ALA A 106 7.73 -2.58 2.47
N SER A 107 7.06 -1.97 1.50
CA SER A 107 6.84 -2.55 0.16
C SER A 107 8.13 -2.78 -0.61
N LYS A 108 9.11 -1.88 -0.52
CA LYS A 108 10.44 -2.10 -1.13
C LYS A 108 11.10 -3.36 -0.58
N LYS A 109 11.06 -3.54 0.75
CA LYS A 109 11.66 -4.73 1.41
C LYS A 109 10.99 -6.03 0.97
N VAL A 110 9.69 -6.05 0.80
CA VAL A 110 8.94 -7.20 0.26
C VAL A 110 9.37 -7.49 -1.17
N LYS A 111 9.35 -6.47 -2.05
CA LYS A 111 9.72 -6.62 -3.46
C LYS A 111 11.15 -7.13 -3.67
N VAL A 112 12.10 -6.71 -2.83
CA VAL A 112 13.47 -7.22 -2.89
C VAL A 112 13.52 -8.73 -2.63
N LEU A 113 12.82 -9.20 -1.60
CA LEU A 113 12.76 -10.63 -1.27
C LEU A 113 12.01 -11.44 -2.32
N GLU A 114 10.94 -10.90 -2.90
CA GLU A 114 10.20 -11.54 -3.99
C GLU A 114 11.08 -11.72 -5.23
N ARG A 115 11.80 -10.68 -5.64
CA ARG A 115 12.76 -10.75 -6.75
C ARG A 115 13.87 -11.77 -6.48
N LEU A 116 14.39 -11.81 -5.25
CA LEU A 116 15.38 -12.81 -4.87
C LEU A 116 14.83 -14.23 -4.95
N ARG A 117 13.60 -14.45 -4.50
CA ARG A 117 12.89 -15.73 -4.60
C ARG A 117 12.72 -16.16 -6.06
N GLU A 118 12.28 -15.25 -6.92
CA GLU A 118 12.12 -15.51 -8.36
C GLU A 118 13.46 -15.88 -9.02
N LYS A 119 14.51 -15.12 -8.71
CA LYS A 119 15.85 -15.41 -9.20
C LYS A 119 16.33 -16.80 -8.78
N LYS A 120 16.18 -17.14 -7.50
CA LYS A 120 16.55 -18.46 -6.98
C LYS A 120 15.72 -19.59 -7.58
N LYS A 121 14.45 -19.35 -7.86
CA LYS A 121 13.58 -20.30 -8.54
C LYS A 121 14.01 -20.53 -10.00
N ALA A 122 14.43 -19.46 -10.69
CA ALA A 122 14.93 -19.58 -12.05
C ALA A 122 16.28 -20.33 -12.10
N GLU A 123 17.21 -20.02 -11.19
CA GLU A 123 18.48 -20.77 -11.05
C GLU A 123 18.22 -22.26 -10.82
N TYR A 124 17.33 -22.59 -9.90
CA TYR A 124 16.95 -23.98 -9.62
C TYR A 124 16.37 -24.71 -10.85
N ARG A 125 15.51 -24.04 -11.63
CA ARG A 125 14.96 -24.63 -12.87
C ARG A 125 16.05 -24.90 -13.91
N LEU A 126 17.01 -23.99 -14.04
CA LEU A 126 18.14 -24.18 -14.94
C LEU A 126 19.03 -25.38 -14.52
N GLU A 127 19.26 -25.54 -13.22
CA GLU A 127 20.00 -26.68 -12.69
C GLU A 127 19.27 -27.98 -12.95
N LEU A 128 17.97 -28.04 -12.70
CA LEU A 128 17.14 -29.22 -13.00
C LEU A 128 17.23 -29.61 -14.48
N ASN A 129 17.02 -28.65 -15.37
CA ASN A 129 17.10 -28.94 -16.82
C ASN A 129 18.48 -29.46 -17.24
N ARG A 130 19.55 -28.92 -16.62
CA ARG A 130 20.92 -29.43 -16.88
C ARG A 130 21.14 -30.84 -16.36
N GLU A 131 20.59 -31.18 -15.21
CA GLU A 131 20.66 -32.54 -14.66
C GLU A 131 19.86 -33.52 -15.53
N GLU A 132 18.66 -33.15 -15.95
CA GLU A 132 17.85 -33.96 -16.87
C GLU A 132 18.55 -34.18 -18.22
N GLN A 133 19.18 -33.14 -18.77
CA GLN A 133 19.92 -33.26 -20.02
C GLN A 133 21.13 -34.19 -19.89
N LYS A 134 21.91 -34.08 -18.81
CA LYS A 134 23.00 -34.98 -18.53
C LYS A 134 22.52 -36.42 -18.44
N PHE A 135 21.42 -36.67 -17.74
CA PHE A 135 20.84 -38.00 -17.62
C PHE A 135 20.43 -38.58 -18.99
N LEU A 136 19.78 -37.76 -19.84
CA LEU A 136 19.41 -38.17 -21.20
C LEU A 136 20.63 -38.47 -22.07
N ASP A 137 21.68 -37.68 -21.96
CA ASP A 137 22.95 -37.90 -22.68
C ASP A 137 23.63 -39.21 -22.24
N GLU A 138 23.66 -39.52 -20.94
CA GLU A 138 24.17 -40.75 -20.39
C GLU A 138 23.37 -41.97 -20.89
N VAL A 139 22.04 -41.91 -20.86
CA VAL A 139 21.15 -42.96 -21.37
C VAL A 139 21.39 -43.18 -22.87
N SER A 140 21.49 -42.09 -23.64
CA SER A 140 21.76 -42.17 -25.09
C SER A 140 23.09 -42.79 -25.40
N GLN A 141 24.17 -42.43 -24.69
CA GLN A 141 25.50 -43.04 -24.82
C GLN A 141 25.51 -44.54 -24.48
N ASN A 142 24.80 -44.91 -23.41
CA ASN A 142 24.68 -46.31 -23.01
C ASN A 142 23.91 -47.13 -24.06
N MET A 143 22.84 -46.59 -24.66
CA MET A 143 22.12 -47.25 -25.74
C MET A 143 22.99 -47.45 -27.00
N ILE A 144 23.81 -46.47 -27.35
CA ILE A 144 24.74 -46.56 -28.49
C ILE A 144 25.79 -47.65 -28.22
N ARG A 145 26.37 -47.70 -27.01
CA ARG A 145 27.33 -48.75 -26.62
C ARG A 145 26.72 -50.13 -26.68
N MET A 146 25.50 -50.33 -26.21
CA MET A 146 24.80 -51.62 -26.28
C MET A 146 24.47 -52.02 -27.71
N ARG A 147 24.19 -51.13 -28.64
CA ARG A 147 23.96 -51.41 -30.06
C ARG A 147 25.25 -51.67 -30.80
N GLY A 148 26.38 -51.04 -30.45
CA GLY A 148 27.67 -51.23 -31.04
C GLY A 148 28.26 -52.61 -30.69
N GLY A 149 28.11 -53.08 -29.43
CA GLY A 149 28.57 -54.35 -28.95
C GLY A 149 27.86 -55.62 -29.56
N LYS A 150 26.68 -55.45 -30.16
CA LYS A 150 25.94 -56.51 -30.83
C LYS A 150 26.37 -56.72 -32.28
N LYS A 151 27.19 -55.83 -32.86
CA LYS A 151 27.75 -56.08 -34.25
C LYS A 151 29.04 -56.83 -34.32
N GLU A 152 29.75 -57.08 -33.22
CA GLU A 152 31.00 -57.83 -33.20
C GLU A 152 30.84 -59.31 -32.85
N SER A 153 29.63 -59.83 -32.63
CA SER A 153 29.40 -61.27 -32.29
C SER A 153 28.81 -62.05 -33.44
N ILE A 154 28.93 -61.62 -34.69
CA ILE A 154 28.52 -62.37 -35.88
C ILE A 154 29.70 -62.34 -36.88
N ILE A 155 30.76 -63.07 -36.56
CA ILE A 155 31.75 -63.61 -37.51
C ILE A 155 32.18 -64.99 -37.00
#